data_3d49b3def8ba9120d95e8c3c5d70ac31
#
_entry.id   3d49b3def8ba9120d95e8c3c5d70ac31
#
_cell.length_a   1.000
_cell.length_b   1.000
_cell.length_c   1.000
_cell.angle_alpha   90.00
_cell.angle_beta   90.00
_cell.angle_gamma   90.00
#
_symmetry.space_group_name_H-M   'P 1'
#
loop_
_entity.id
_entity.type
_entity.pdbx_description
1 polymer ?
#
loop_
_entity_poly.entity_id
_entity_poly.type
_entity_poly.pdbx_seq_one_letter_code
_entity_poly.pdbx_strand_id
1 'polypeptide(L)'
;MLIGIHPHVEFKNISAGVVNARTNGIVELRALAQQSLSLFSERNQKIESFELQGSVAVATIAFRAVVAADLPNGLKKGQVLNLSGRSEFEFQDGTISRVTDIS
;
A
#
# COMPACT_ATOMS: atom_id res chain seq x y z
N MET A 1 -13.56 -13.47 7.68
CA MET A 1 -14.49 -12.32 7.60
C MET A 1 -13.90 -11.26 6.68
N LEU A 2 -14.68 -10.81 5.71
CA LEU A 2 -14.24 -9.75 4.81
C LEU A 2 -14.59 -8.40 5.43
N ILE A 3 -13.58 -7.54 5.57
CA ILE A 3 -13.79 -6.17 6.01
C ILE A 3 -14.00 -5.33 4.76
N GLY A 4 -15.14 -4.63 4.68
CA GLY A 4 -15.43 -3.75 3.57
C GLY A 4 -14.55 -2.51 3.58
N ILE A 5 -14.40 -1.91 2.41
CA ILE A 5 -13.70 -0.64 2.24
C ILE A 5 -14.76 0.43 2.02
N HIS A 6 -14.66 1.53 2.77
CA HIS A 6 -15.59 2.64 2.64
C HIS A 6 -15.48 3.26 1.23
N PRO A 7 -16.62 3.64 0.58
CA PRO A 7 -16.56 4.24 -0.76
C PRO A 7 -15.73 5.53 -0.85
N HIS A 8 -15.63 6.26 0.26
CA HIS A 8 -14.86 7.51 0.36
C HIS A 8 -13.51 7.31 1.06
N VAL A 9 -12.94 6.10 0.94
CA VAL A 9 -11.66 5.77 1.58
C VAL A 9 -10.56 6.75 1.15
N GLU A 10 -9.79 7.22 2.12
CA GLU A 10 -8.60 8.03 1.88
C GLU A 10 -7.36 7.13 1.92
N PHE A 11 -6.49 7.29 0.95
CA PHE A 11 -5.23 6.57 0.87
C PHE A 11 -4.07 7.55 0.77
N LYS A 12 -3.00 7.27 1.52
CA LYS A 12 -1.73 7.99 1.42
C LYS A 12 -0.60 6.99 1.39
N ASN A 13 0.42 7.27 0.58
CA ASN A 13 1.69 6.56 0.61
C ASN A 13 2.77 7.54 1.01
N ILE A 14 3.45 7.26 2.12
CA ILE A 14 4.53 8.09 2.65
C ILE A 14 5.83 7.32 2.52
N SER A 15 6.80 7.89 1.81
CA SER A 15 8.12 7.31 1.61
C SER A 15 9.17 8.34 2.03
N ALA A 16 10.09 7.94 2.91
CA ALA A 16 11.14 8.82 3.45
C ALA A 16 10.58 10.15 4.02
N GLY A 17 9.41 10.07 4.67
CA GLY A 17 8.77 11.24 5.29
C GLY A 17 7.99 12.13 4.33
N VAL A 18 7.90 11.76 3.05
CA VAL A 18 7.21 12.55 2.02
C VAL A 18 5.99 11.80 1.51
N VAL A 19 4.84 12.48 1.44
CA VAL A 19 3.64 11.92 0.82
C VAL A 19 3.85 11.93 -0.70
N ASN A 20 4.00 10.75 -1.30
CA ASN A 20 4.26 10.62 -2.73
C ASN A 20 3.04 10.15 -3.53
N ALA A 21 1.98 9.71 -2.86
CA ALA A 21 0.72 9.33 -3.50
C ALA A 21 -0.43 9.58 -2.53
N ARG A 22 -1.55 10.03 -3.07
CA ARG A 22 -2.76 10.30 -2.30
C ARG A 22 -3.98 10.10 -3.19
N THR A 23 -4.96 9.35 -2.70
CA THR A 23 -6.22 9.17 -3.41
C THR A 23 -7.40 9.39 -2.48
N ASN A 24 -8.53 9.79 -3.04
CA ASN A 24 -9.80 9.93 -2.34
C ASN A 24 -10.84 9.09 -3.05
N GLY A 25 -11.45 8.17 -2.31
CA GLY A 25 -12.48 7.28 -2.84
C GLY A 25 -11.91 5.99 -3.45
N ILE A 26 -12.79 4.98 -3.50
CA ILE A 26 -12.41 3.64 -3.91
C ILE A 26 -12.01 3.55 -5.39
N VAL A 27 -12.59 4.40 -6.23
CA VAL A 27 -12.31 4.41 -7.67
C VAL A 27 -10.86 4.85 -7.93
N GLU A 28 -10.43 5.93 -7.28
CA GLU A 28 -9.05 6.42 -7.40
C GLU A 28 -8.05 5.43 -6.82
N LEU A 29 -8.38 4.85 -5.67
CA LEU A 29 -7.52 3.84 -5.04
C LEU A 29 -7.34 2.62 -5.95
N ARG A 30 -8.41 2.16 -6.56
CA ARG A 30 -8.38 1.01 -7.48
C ARG A 30 -7.53 1.33 -8.71
N ALA A 31 -7.65 2.53 -9.26
CA ALA A 31 -6.84 2.95 -10.40
C ALA A 31 -5.35 2.99 -10.06
N LEU A 32 -5.01 3.52 -8.89
CA LEU A 32 -3.62 3.55 -8.42
C LEU A 32 -3.06 2.13 -8.23
N ALA A 33 -3.86 1.22 -7.66
CA ALA A 33 -3.44 -0.17 -7.47
C ALA A 33 -3.19 -0.88 -8.80
N GLN A 34 -4.03 -0.66 -9.81
CA GLN A 34 -3.85 -1.23 -11.15
C GLN A 34 -2.60 -0.68 -11.82
N GLN A 35 -2.35 0.62 -11.69
CA GLN A 35 -1.12 1.25 -12.20
C GLN A 35 0.13 0.64 -11.57
N SER A 36 0.11 0.43 -10.26
CA SER A 36 1.24 -0.15 -9.54
C SER A 36 1.52 -1.59 -9.96
N LEU A 37 0.49 -2.37 -10.28
CA LEU A 37 0.65 -3.76 -10.72
C LEU A 37 1.46 -3.87 -12.00
N SER A 38 1.35 -2.90 -12.92
CA SER A 38 2.06 -2.93 -14.20
C SER A 38 3.56 -2.67 -14.07
N LEU A 39 4.02 -2.13 -12.93
CA LEU A 39 5.43 -1.83 -12.70
C LEU A 39 6.26 -3.07 -12.35
N PHE A 40 5.60 -4.16 -11.93
CA PHE A 40 6.29 -5.35 -11.43
C PHE A 40 5.84 -6.60 -12.17
N SER A 41 6.80 -7.46 -12.52
CA SER A 41 6.50 -8.77 -13.10
C SER A 41 6.16 -9.80 -12.02
N GLU A 42 6.69 -9.62 -10.80
CA GLU A 42 6.39 -10.45 -9.64
C GLU A 42 6.20 -9.55 -8.43
N ARG A 43 5.25 -9.91 -7.56
CA ARG A 43 5.00 -9.21 -6.30
C ARG A 43 4.69 -10.23 -5.22
N ASN A 44 5.25 -10.00 -4.04
CA ASN A 44 4.94 -10.79 -2.86
C ASN A 44 4.91 -9.87 -1.65
N GLN A 45 3.81 -9.90 -0.92
CA GLN A 45 3.65 -9.16 0.33
C GLN A 45 3.42 -10.16 1.45
N LYS A 46 4.14 -9.99 2.54
CA LYS A 46 3.99 -10.81 3.73
C LYS A 46 3.72 -9.92 4.93
N ILE A 47 2.66 -10.21 5.66
CA ILE A 47 2.36 -9.52 6.91
C ILE A 47 3.20 -10.19 8.00
N GLU A 48 4.14 -9.43 8.56
CA GLU A 48 5.05 -9.93 9.61
C GLU A 48 4.47 -9.75 11.01
N SER A 49 3.73 -8.67 11.23
CA SER A 49 3.06 -8.42 12.49
C SER A 49 1.80 -7.61 12.28
N PHE A 50 0.88 -7.70 13.23
CA PHE A 50 -0.39 -6.99 13.17
C PHE A 50 -0.78 -6.59 14.59
N GLU A 51 -1.14 -5.32 14.79
CA GLU A 51 -1.57 -4.81 16.08
C GLU A 51 -2.83 -3.97 15.94
N LEU A 52 -3.73 -4.08 16.91
CA LEU A 52 -4.91 -3.22 17.02
C LEU A 52 -4.66 -2.20 18.11
N GLN A 53 -4.83 -0.93 17.78
CA GLN A 53 -4.69 0.19 18.71
C GLN A 53 -5.96 1.04 18.64
N GLY A 54 -6.96 0.70 19.46
CA GLY A 54 -8.25 1.37 19.41
C GLY A 54 -8.96 1.12 18.09
N SER A 55 -9.24 2.18 17.33
CA SER A 55 -9.87 2.11 16.01
C SER A 55 -8.87 2.01 14.85
N VAL A 56 -7.59 1.88 15.16
CA VAL A 56 -6.52 1.80 14.16
C VAL A 56 -5.87 0.44 14.21
N ALA A 57 -5.68 -0.21 13.06
CA ALA A 57 -4.89 -1.42 12.92
C ALA A 57 -3.58 -1.08 12.23
N VAL A 58 -2.47 -1.63 12.75
CA VAL A 58 -1.13 -1.42 12.20
C VAL A 58 -0.55 -2.75 11.77
N ALA A 59 -0.19 -2.87 10.50
CA ALA A 59 0.46 -4.07 9.96
C ALA A 59 1.88 -3.74 9.53
N THR A 60 2.84 -4.56 9.93
CA THR A 60 4.21 -4.50 9.42
C THR A 60 4.30 -5.47 8.25
N ILE A 61 4.76 -4.98 7.10
CA ILE A 61 4.72 -5.73 5.85
C ILE A 61 6.11 -5.82 5.25
N ALA A 62 6.51 -7.04 4.87
CA ALA A 62 7.67 -7.27 4.02
C ALA A 62 7.19 -7.39 2.58
N PHE A 63 7.80 -6.63 1.69
CA PHE A 63 7.42 -6.57 0.28
C PHE A 63 8.61 -6.96 -0.59
N ARG A 64 8.40 -7.91 -1.49
CA ARG A 64 9.37 -8.31 -2.48
C ARG A 64 8.75 -8.18 -3.86
N ALA A 65 9.47 -7.55 -4.78
CA ALA A 65 8.99 -7.36 -6.14
C ALA A 65 10.14 -7.42 -7.14
N VAL A 66 9.81 -7.80 -8.38
CA VAL A 66 10.72 -7.76 -9.50
C VAL A 66 10.22 -6.70 -10.49
N VAL A 67 11.11 -5.78 -10.85
CA VAL A 67 10.76 -4.67 -11.74
C VAL A 67 10.53 -5.19 -13.15
N ALA A 68 9.40 -4.80 -13.76
CA ALA A 68 8.98 -5.31 -15.08
C ALA A 68 9.62 -4.57 -16.26
N ALA A 69 10.04 -3.32 -16.04
CA ALA A 69 10.64 -2.47 -17.10
C ALA A 69 11.51 -1.40 -16.44
N ASP A 70 12.40 -0.80 -17.22
CA ASP A 70 13.21 0.30 -16.73
C ASP A 70 12.31 1.48 -16.32
N LEU A 71 12.53 2.00 -15.11
CA LEU A 71 11.74 3.09 -14.54
C LEU A 71 12.54 4.38 -14.48
N PRO A 72 11.88 5.55 -14.53
CA PRO A 72 12.57 6.85 -14.52
C PRO A 72 13.39 7.11 -13.26
N ASN A 73 13.06 6.46 -12.14
CA ASN A 73 13.72 6.65 -10.86
C ASN A 73 15.02 5.85 -10.71
N GLY A 74 15.53 5.24 -11.78
CA GLY A 74 16.77 4.47 -11.78
C GLY A 74 16.61 2.98 -11.56
N LEU A 75 15.41 2.48 -11.35
CA LEU A 75 15.14 1.06 -11.24
C LEU A 75 15.17 0.41 -12.62
N LYS A 76 15.82 -0.76 -12.73
CA LYS A 76 16.01 -1.47 -13.99
C LYS A 76 15.17 -2.74 -14.04
N LYS A 77 14.75 -3.12 -15.24
CA LYS A 77 14.04 -4.37 -15.50
C LYS A 77 14.80 -5.56 -14.89
N GLY A 78 14.08 -6.41 -14.18
CA GLY A 78 14.65 -7.59 -13.52
C GLY A 78 15.27 -7.34 -12.15
N GLN A 79 15.36 -6.09 -11.73
CA GLN A 79 15.88 -5.76 -10.41
C GLN A 79 14.92 -6.24 -9.32
N VAL A 80 15.47 -6.87 -8.29
CA VAL A 80 14.68 -7.35 -7.14
C VAL A 80 14.68 -6.27 -6.07
N LEU A 81 13.47 -5.92 -5.61
CA LEU A 81 13.27 -5.00 -4.50
C LEU A 81 12.84 -5.78 -3.26
N ASN A 82 13.55 -5.56 -2.15
CA ASN A 82 13.16 -6.07 -0.84
C ASN A 82 12.94 -4.87 0.05
N LEU A 83 11.68 -4.60 0.37
CA LEU A 83 11.27 -3.44 1.13
C LEU A 83 10.51 -3.90 2.37
N SER A 84 10.61 -3.12 3.44
CA SER A 84 9.76 -3.28 4.61
C SER A 84 9.03 -1.98 4.86
N GLY A 85 7.80 -2.08 5.33
CA GLY A 85 6.99 -0.92 5.59
C GLY A 85 5.90 -1.23 6.58
N ARG A 86 5.10 -0.22 6.84
CA ARG A 86 3.99 -0.29 7.77
C ARG A 86 2.75 0.23 7.08
N SER A 87 1.62 -0.47 7.26
CA SER A 87 0.32 0.01 6.80
C SER A 87 -0.56 0.27 8.02
N GLU A 88 -1.15 1.45 8.06
CA GLU A 88 -2.09 1.84 9.11
C GLU A 88 -3.49 1.91 8.49
N PHE A 89 -4.44 1.24 9.15
CA PHE A 89 -5.83 1.20 8.69
C PHE A 89 -6.71 1.81 9.76
N GLU A 90 -7.52 2.81 9.39
CA GLU A 90 -8.51 3.39 10.27
C GLU A 90 -9.89 2.87 9.88
N PHE A 91 -10.68 2.51 10.89
CA PHE A 91 -12.01 1.94 10.72
C PHE A 91 -13.08 2.94 11.12
N GLN A 92 -14.16 2.94 10.36
CA GLN A 92 -15.37 3.71 10.67
C GLN A 92 -16.59 2.84 10.36
N ASP A 93 -17.43 2.61 11.36
CA ASP A 93 -18.66 1.80 11.21
C ASP A 93 -18.39 0.42 10.60
N GLY A 94 -17.28 -0.23 10.99
CA GLY A 94 -16.93 -1.56 10.53
C GLY A 94 -16.29 -1.60 9.15
N THR A 95 -16.00 -0.46 8.52
CA THR A 95 -15.33 -0.39 7.23
C THR A 95 -14.02 0.37 7.34
N ILE A 96 -13.10 0.09 6.41
CA ILE A 96 -11.83 0.82 6.31
C ILE A 96 -12.09 2.19 5.69
N SER A 97 -11.85 3.25 6.45
CA SER A 97 -12.08 4.63 6.02
C SER A 97 -10.79 5.34 5.59
N ARG A 98 -9.65 4.88 6.09
CA ARG A 98 -8.35 5.46 5.75
C ARG A 98 -7.27 4.39 5.75
N VAL A 99 -6.39 4.45 4.76
CA VAL A 99 -5.19 3.60 4.65
C VAL A 99 -3.98 4.50 4.49
N THR A 100 -2.97 4.30 5.32
CA THR A 100 -1.70 5.01 5.23
C THR A 100 -0.57 3.99 5.14
N ASP A 101 0.13 3.96 4.00
CA ASP A 101 1.30 3.13 3.80
C ASP A 101 2.55 3.98 4.06
N ILE A 102 3.42 3.48 4.92
CA ILE A 102 4.64 4.17 5.34
C ILE A 102 5.83 3.26 5.07
N SER A 103 6.78 3.74 4.31
CA SER A 103 8.00 2.99 3.97
C SER A 103 9.26 3.82 4.13
#